data_6c63d96f7b7062463a275507db5321db
#
_entry.id   6c63d96f7b7062463a275507db5321db
#
_cell.length_a   1.000
_cell.length_b   1.000
_cell.length_c   1.000
_cell.angle_alpha   90.00
_cell.angle_beta   90.00
_cell.angle_gamma   90.00
#
_symmetry.space_group_name_H-M   'P 1'
#
loop_
_entity.id
_entity.type
_entity.pdbx_description
1 polymer ?
#
loop_
_entity_poly.entity_id
_entity_poly.type
_entity_poly.pdbx_seq_one_letter_code
_entity_poly.pdbx_strand_id
1 'polypeptide(L)'
;MLFQGVEVDPAVQAPSASLHRTVIADSAGRAVRTLKPFEPRGACQVPYVSGKTTGFVGVFFCARPIFQAGQTGEQFAVVTSDNASPVQSSFTVRLYSAEALLLFEKTMRVPAHPIPKNVADSIQRGLLERARSPEARAARSRAKIPPAYPPVMDVVLSDAGDVWLGMAGAAALRTWIVFDIRGMRQRDVLLPKTFRPAAVLGRDVLGTEVDPDDFIDIVRYRVGG
;
A
#
# COMPACT_ATOMS: atom_id res chain seq x y z
N MET A 1 -16.19 2.71 10.49
CA MET A 1 -15.89 2.93 9.05
C MET A 1 -14.59 3.72 8.96
N LEU A 2 -13.61 3.22 8.21
CA LEU A 2 -12.32 3.91 8.05
C LEU A 2 -12.42 4.85 6.85
N PHE A 3 -12.23 6.16 7.07
CA PHE A 3 -12.14 7.13 5.99
C PHE A 3 -10.71 7.64 5.88
N GLN A 4 -10.17 7.61 4.68
CA GLN A 4 -8.96 8.31 4.33
C GLN A 4 -9.37 9.68 3.75
N GLY A 5 -9.27 10.72 4.56
CA GLY A 5 -9.53 12.10 4.15
C GLY A 5 -8.22 12.85 3.91
N VAL A 6 -8.17 13.67 2.88
CA VAL A 6 -7.14 14.68 2.68
C VAL A 6 -7.69 15.98 3.26
N GLU A 7 -7.25 16.37 4.45
CA GLU A 7 -7.54 17.69 4.98
C GLU A 7 -6.44 18.63 4.48
N VAL A 8 -6.82 19.56 3.62
CA VAL A 8 -5.93 20.65 3.20
C VAL A 8 -6.06 21.73 4.26
N ASP A 9 -5.01 21.94 5.06
CA ASP A 9 -4.93 23.06 5.97
C ASP A 9 -4.84 24.36 5.14
N PRO A 10 -5.86 25.25 5.16
CA PRO A 10 -5.85 26.47 4.36
C PRO A 10 -4.77 27.48 4.81
N ALA A 11 -4.17 27.30 5.98
CA ALA A 11 -3.10 28.15 6.50
C ALA A 11 -1.71 27.73 5.99
N VAL A 12 -1.56 26.55 5.39
CA VAL A 12 -0.27 26.06 4.86
C VAL A 12 -0.19 26.41 3.37
N GLN A 13 0.39 27.57 3.07
CA GLN A 13 0.67 28.02 1.68
C GLN A 13 1.78 27.21 0.97
N ALA A 14 2.34 26.17 1.57
CA ALA A 14 3.34 25.32 0.96
C ALA A 14 2.69 24.07 0.37
N PRO A 15 2.77 23.83 -0.96
CA PRO A 15 2.16 22.66 -1.60
C PRO A 15 2.82 21.32 -1.25
N SER A 16 3.75 21.31 -0.30
CA SER A 16 4.57 20.12 0.04
C SER A 16 4.04 19.28 1.21
N ALA A 17 2.98 19.70 1.89
CA ALA A 17 2.49 19.00 3.08
C ALA A 17 0.98 18.74 3.02
N SER A 18 0.52 17.99 2.04
CA SER A 18 -0.78 17.32 2.20
C SER A 18 -0.59 16.21 3.24
N LEU A 19 -0.83 16.55 4.51
CA LEU A 19 -0.88 15.60 5.60
C LEU A 19 -2.08 14.69 5.37
N HIS A 20 -1.84 13.45 4.97
CA HIS A 20 -2.88 12.43 4.94
C HIS A 20 -3.22 12.08 6.40
N ARG A 21 -4.32 12.64 6.90
CA ARG A 21 -4.86 12.25 8.20
C ARG A 21 -5.72 11.01 8.00
N THR A 22 -5.39 9.93 8.66
CA THR A 22 -6.27 8.77 8.76
C THR A 22 -7.18 8.97 9.95
N VAL A 23 -8.48 9.00 9.68
CA VAL A 23 -9.51 9.24 10.69
C VAL A 23 -10.36 7.99 10.82
N ILE A 24 -10.58 7.54 12.05
CA ILE A 24 -11.63 6.57 12.37
C ILE A 24 -12.91 7.34 12.58
N ALA A 25 -13.94 7.00 11.82
CA ALA A 25 -15.26 7.62 11.95
C ALA A 25 -16.30 6.60 12.44
N ASP A 26 -17.30 7.07 13.18
CA ASP A 26 -18.47 6.29 13.57
C ASP A 26 -19.40 6.01 12.35
N SER A 27 -20.49 5.30 12.59
CA SER A 27 -21.48 5.00 11.54
C SER A 27 -22.20 6.25 10.98
N ALA A 28 -22.14 7.38 11.70
CA ALA A 28 -22.66 8.66 11.25
C ALA A 28 -21.62 9.52 10.53
N GLY A 29 -20.40 8.98 10.29
CA GLY A 29 -19.32 9.67 9.60
C GLY A 29 -18.58 10.71 10.47
N ARG A 30 -18.83 10.76 11.78
CA ARG A 30 -18.14 11.69 12.68
C ARG A 30 -16.78 11.12 13.08
N ALA A 31 -15.74 11.95 13.01
CA ALA A 31 -14.41 11.58 13.45
C ALA A 31 -14.38 11.20 14.95
N VAL A 32 -14.11 9.93 15.24
CA VAL A 32 -13.96 9.43 16.61
C VAL A 32 -12.51 9.59 17.06
N ARG A 33 -11.56 9.35 16.16
CA ARG A 33 -10.14 9.45 16.45
C ARG A 33 -9.34 9.75 15.19
N THR A 34 -8.35 10.63 15.32
CA THR A 34 -7.34 10.86 14.29
C THR A 34 -6.10 10.05 14.63
N LEU A 35 -5.68 9.17 13.72
CA LEU A 35 -4.39 8.49 13.80
C LEU A 35 -3.30 9.51 13.46
N LYS A 36 -2.12 9.37 14.08
CA LYS A 36 -0.96 10.19 13.71
C LYS A 36 -0.72 10.06 12.21
N PRO A 37 -0.43 11.17 11.50
CA PRO A 37 -0.13 11.11 10.08
C PRO A 37 1.05 10.15 9.87
N PHE A 38 0.85 9.17 9.01
CA PHE A 38 1.93 8.31 8.55
C PHE A 38 2.58 9.06 7.40
N GLU A 39 3.71 9.70 7.66
CA GLU A 39 4.49 10.31 6.59
C GLU A 39 5.03 9.18 5.70
N PRO A 40 4.64 9.11 4.42
CA PRO A 40 5.33 8.23 3.49
C PRO A 40 6.79 8.71 3.44
N ARG A 41 7.74 7.82 3.72
CA ARG A 41 9.14 8.10 3.47
C ARG A 41 9.30 8.35 1.97
N GLY A 42 9.59 9.60 1.62
CA GLY A 42 9.65 10.05 0.24
C GLY A 42 8.30 10.58 -0.30
N ALA A 43 8.36 11.62 -1.12
CA ALA A 43 7.19 12.19 -1.76
C ALA A 43 6.72 11.28 -2.90
N CYS A 44 5.63 10.54 -2.70
CA CYS A 44 4.98 9.77 -3.78
C CYS A 44 4.27 10.65 -4.82
N GLN A 45 4.38 11.96 -4.67
CA GLN A 45 3.82 12.94 -5.59
C GLN A 45 4.79 14.11 -5.76
N VAL A 46 4.94 14.59 -7.00
CA VAL A 46 5.70 15.79 -7.32
C VAL A 46 4.73 16.90 -7.69
N PRO A 47 4.60 17.96 -6.90
CA PRO A 47 3.71 19.07 -7.21
C PRO A 47 4.26 19.91 -8.36
N TYR A 48 3.34 20.55 -9.11
CA TYR A 48 3.65 21.59 -10.08
C TYR A 48 2.51 22.60 -10.15
N VAL A 49 2.82 23.81 -10.60
CA VAL A 49 1.86 24.88 -10.82
C VAL A 49 1.87 25.23 -12.30
N SER A 50 0.71 25.26 -12.92
CA SER A 50 0.54 25.68 -14.32
C SER A 50 -0.58 26.74 -14.37
N GLY A 51 -0.20 27.99 -14.58
CA GLY A 51 -1.10 29.12 -14.42
C GLY A 51 -1.64 29.24 -12.98
N LYS A 52 -2.96 29.18 -12.83
CA LYS A 52 -3.64 29.23 -11.50
C LYS A 52 -3.94 27.84 -10.92
N THR A 53 -3.54 26.77 -11.59
CA THR A 53 -3.87 25.40 -11.19
C THR A 53 -2.66 24.69 -10.60
N THR A 54 -2.84 24.08 -9.42
CA THR A 54 -1.86 23.17 -8.84
C THR A 54 -2.19 21.74 -9.27
N GLY A 55 -1.20 21.04 -9.82
CA GLY A 55 -1.29 19.64 -10.19
C GLY A 55 -0.24 18.79 -9.48
N PHE A 56 -0.42 17.47 -9.53
CA PHE A 56 0.51 16.52 -8.94
C PHE A 56 0.86 15.41 -9.94
N VAL A 57 2.11 15.00 -9.95
CA VAL A 57 2.59 13.84 -10.67
C VAL A 57 2.85 12.72 -9.68
N GLY A 58 2.13 11.60 -9.81
CA GLY A 58 2.38 10.41 -9.00
C GLY A 58 3.69 9.74 -9.38
N VAL A 59 4.44 9.30 -8.37
CA VAL A 59 5.65 8.47 -8.56
C VAL A 59 5.23 7.01 -8.61
N PHE A 60 5.56 6.32 -9.72
CA PHE A 60 5.29 4.89 -9.84
C PHE A 60 6.12 4.08 -8.85
N PHE A 61 5.56 2.99 -8.36
CA PHE A 61 6.16 2.08 -7.38
C PHE A 61 6.65 2.76 -6.10
N CYS A 62 6.21 3.98 -5.83
CA CYS A 62 6.46 4.61 -4.54
C CYS A 62 5.74 3.85 -3.43
N ALA A 63 6.44 3.56 -2.34
CA ALA A 63 5.91 2.82 -1.20
C ALA A 63 4.92 3.68 -0.41
N ARG A 64 3.64 3.62 -0.80
CA ARG A 64 2.54 4.28 -0.08
C ARG A 64 2.11 3.44 1.12
N PRO A 65 1.64 4.04 2.21
CA PRO A 65 0.99 3.29 3.27
C PRO A 65 -0.22 2.52 2.76
N ILE A 66 -0.35 1.27 3.20
CA ILE A 66 -1.52 0.43 2.92
C ILE A 66 -2.36 0.37 4.19
N PHE A 67 -3.66 0.64 4.05
CA PHE A 67 -4.64 0.55 5.14
C PHE A 67 -5.63 -0.54 4.80
N GLN A 68 -5.83 -1.47 5.74
CA GLN A 68 -6.77 -2.56 5.59
C GLN A 68 -7.60 -2.71 6.85
N ALA A 69 -8.92 -2.59 6.72
CA ALA A 69 -9.85 -2.93 7.79
C ALA A 69 -10.14 -4.43 7.79
N GLY A 70 -10.30 -5.01 8.97
CA GLY A 70 -10.82 -6.36 9.15
C GLY A 70 -12.28 -6.44 8.72
N GLN A 71 -12.75 -7.65 8.39
CA GLN A 71 -14.12 -7.87 7.92
C GLN A 71 -15.17 -7.53 8.98
N THR A 72 -14.87 -7.76 10.25
CA THR A 72 -15.75 -7.43 11.38
C THR A 72 -15.72 -5.94 11.74
N GLY A 73 -14.73 -5.18 11.23
CA GLY A 73 -14.51 -3.79 11.61
C GLY A 73 -13.86 -3.61 12.99
N GLU A 74 -13.54 -4.70 13.69
CA GLU A 74 -12.95 -4.66 15.03
C GLU A 74 -11.47 -4.32 15.03
N GLN A 75 -10.81 -4.46 13.88
CA GLN A 75 -9.38 -4.24 13.74
C GLN A 75 -9.07 -3.61 12.39
N PHE A 76 -7.93 -2.93 12.32
CA PHE A 76 -7.35 -2.46 11.06
C PHE A 76 -5.83 -2.51 11.11
N ALA A 77 -5.23 -2.83 9.97
CA ALA A 77 -3.80 -2.84 9.80
C ALA A 77 -3.33 -1.62 9.01
N VAL A 78 -2.14 -1.14 9.36
CA VAL A 78 -1.41 -0.11 8.63
C VAL A 78 -0.03 -0.66 8.30
N VAL A 79 0.31 -0.69 7.02
CA VAL A 79 1.64 -1.11 6.56
C VAL A 79 2.33 0.06 5.90
N THR A 80 3.52 0.41 6.39
CA THR A 80 4.40 1.39 5.77
C THR A 80 5.64 0.69 5.26
N SER A 81 6.11 1.05 4.08
CA SER A 81 7.25 0.41 3.43
C SER A 81 8.32 1.43 3.03
N ASP A 82 9.56 0.94 2.89
CA ASP A 82 10.69 1.69 2.36
C ASP A 82 11.36 0.85 1.27
N ASN A 83 11.44 1.39 0.06
CA ASN A 83 12.03 0.77 -1.13
C ASN A 83 13.09 1.68 -1.80
N ALA A 84 13.72 2.56 -1.02
CA ALA A 84 14.73 3.49 -1.49
C ALA A 84 16.09 2.83 -1.81
N SER A 85 16.32 1.59 -1.38
CA SER A 85 17.54 0.83 -1.65
C SER A 85 17.30 -0.27 -2.68
N PRO A 86 18.23 -0.52 -3.63
CA PRO A 86 18.14 -1.64 -4.56
C PRO A 86 18.51 -2.99 -3.95
N VAL A 87 19.10 -3.00 -2.75
CA VAL A 87 19.62 -4.21 -2.10
C VAL A 87 18.69 -4.69 -0.99
N GLN A 88 18.18 -3.76 -0.20
CA GLN A 88 17.38 -4.04 0.98
C GLN A 88 16.19 -3.10 1.06
N SER A 89 15.02 -3.68 1.29
CA SER A 89 13.79 -2.95 1.60
C SER A 89 13.37 -3.23 3.05
N SER A 90 12.51 -2.39 3.59
CA SER A 90 11.92 -2.63 4.90
C SER A 90 10.44 -2.28 4.91
N PHE A 91 9.71 -2.87 5.85
CA PHE A 91 8.33 -2.49 6.11
C PHE A 91 8.04 -2.56 7.61
N THR A 92 7.07 -1.77 8.04
CA THR A 92 6.52 -1.81 9.38
C THR A 92 5.03 -2.08 9.27
N VAL A 93 4.58 -3.15 9.92
CA VAL A 93 3.17 -3.49 10.08
C VAL A 93 2.71 -3.07 11.47
N ARG A 94 1.55 -2.43 11.55
CA ARG A 94 0.86 -2.05 12.78
C ARG A 94 -0.55 -2.57 12.72
N LEU A 95 -0.96 -3.27 13.77
CA LEU A 95 -2.35 -3.68 13.96
C LEU A 95 -2.97 -2.84 15.07
N TYR A 96 -4.16 -2.37 14.83
CA TYR A 96 -4.93 -1.56 15.78
C TYR A 96 -6.31 -2.19 16.02
N SER A 97 -6.85 -1.99 17.25
CA SER A 97 -8.25 -2.26 17.52
C SER A 97 -9.17 -1.21 16.89
N ALA A 98 -10.48 -1.43 16.94
CA ALA A 98 -11.49 -0.45 16.50
C ALA A 98 -11.36 0.90 17.22
N GLU A 99 -10.93 0.88 18.50
CA GLU A 99 -10.69 2.08 19.32
C GLU A 99 -9.33 2.73 19.01
N ALA A 100 -8.62 2.27 17.95
CA ALA A 100 -7.28 2.71 17.58
C ALA A 100 -6.20 2.50 18.65
N LEU A 101 -6.35 1.49 19.48
CA LEU A 101 -5.29 1.03 20.37
C LEU A 101 -4.31 0.19 19.55
N LEU A 102 -3.02 0.47 19.66
CA LEU A 102 -1.98 -0.33 19.00
C LEU A 102 -1.92 -1.71 19.69
N LEU A 103 -2.22 -2.77 18.93
CA LEU A 103 -2.13 -4.15 19.39
C LEU A 103 -0.71 -4.70 19.22
N PHE A 104 -0.10 -4.48 18.03
CA PHE A 104 1.32 -4.73 17.83
C PHE A 104 1.93 -3.82 16.76
N GLU A 105 3.26 -3.68 16.83
CA GLU A 105 4.09 -3.10 15.78
C GLU A 105 5.26 -4.03 15.49
N LYS A 106 5.51 -4.31 14.22
CA LYS A 106 6.63 -5.13 13.78
C LYS A 106 7.32 -4.52 12.58
N THR A 107 8.62 -4.28 12.68
CA THR A 107 9.45 -3.86 11.54
C THR A 107 10.28 -5.03 11.05
N MET A 108 10.28 -5.24 9.74
CA MET A 108 11.09 -6.27 9.07
C MET A 108 11.95 -5.67 7.96
N ARG A 109 13.12 -6.25 7.79
CA ARG A 109 13.99 -6.03 6.64
C ARG A 109 13.92 -7.25 5.74
N VAL A 110 13.82 -7.02 4.45
CA VAL A 110 13.73 -8.07 3.42
C VAL A 110 14.65 -7.71 2.26
N PRO A 111 15.13 -8.69 1.50
CA PRO A 111 15.84 -8.41 0.25
C PRO A 111 14.96 -7.52 -0.64
N ALA A 112 15.55 -6.51 -1.26
CA ALA A 112 14.83 -5.68 -2.22
C ALA A 112 14.50 -6.50 -3.48
N HIS A 113 13.35 -6.19 -4.10
CA HIS A 113 13.01 -6.69 -5.44
C HIS A 113 13.26 -5.56 -6.45
N PRO A 114 14.44 -5.55 -7.14
CA PRO A 114 14.81 -4.43 -8.00
C PRO A 114 13.84 -4.27 -9.18
N ILE A 115 13.56 -3.03 -9.55
CA ILE A 115 12.80 -2.73 -10.76
C ILE A 115 13.75 -2.83 -11.96
N PRO A 116 13.46 -3.69 -12.96
CA PRO A 116 14.29 -3.79 -14.15
C PRO A 116 14.42 -2.43 -14.84
N LYS A 117 15.65 -2.10 -15.29
CA LYS A 117 15.95 -0.80 -15.89
C LYS A 117 15.04 -0.50 -17.09
N ASN A 118 14.80 -1.48 -17.96
CA ASN A 118 13.91 -1.33 -19.12
C ASN A 118 12.47 -0.99 -18.70
N VAL A 119 11.97 -1.52 -17.57
CA VAL A 119 10.64 -1.20 -17.02
C VAL A 119 10.63 0.26 -16.53
N ALA A 120 11.64 0.66 -15.74
CA ALA A 120 11.76 2.03 -15.24
C ALA A 120 11.87 3.03 -16.40
N ASP A 121 12.72 2.76 -17.39
CA ASP A 121 12.92 3.63 -18.58
C ASP A 121 11.63 3.75 -19.42
N SER A 122 10.89 2.66 -19.61
CA SER A 122 9.63 2.65 -20.33
C SER A 122 8.56 3.51 -19.64
N ILE A 123 8.42 3.35 -18.34
CA ILE A 123 7.46 4.15 -17.55
C ILE A 123 7.86 5.63 -17.56
N GLN A 124 9.15 5.94 -17.36
CA GLN A 124 9.63 7.32 -17.37
C GLN A 124 9.39 7.99 -18.73
N ARG A 125 9.60 7.27 -19.84
CA ARG A 125 9.30 7.75 -21.19
C ARG A 125 7.82 8.05 -21.36
N GLY A 126 6.95 7.09 -21.03
CA GLY A 126 5.50 7.26 -21.11
C GLY A 126 4.96 8.40 -20.20
N LEU A 127 5.59 8.65 -19.06
CA LEU A 127 5.28 9.81 -18.24
C LEU A 127 5.59 11.13 -18.96
N LEU A 128 6.76 11.24 -19.60
CA LEU A 128 7.20 12.44 -20.30
C LEU A 128 6.35 12.71 -21.56
N GLU A 129 5.99 11.68 -22.31
CA GLU A 129 5.15 11.78 -23.51
C GLU A 129 3.72 12.30 -23.20
N ARG A 130 3.18 11.94 -22.05
CA ARG A 130 1.85 12.39 -21.61
C ARG A 130 1.82 13.80 -20.99
N ALA A 131 2.95 14.51 -20.94
CA ALA A 131 3.02 15.84 -20.37
C ALA A 131 2.37 16.87 -21.31
N ARG A 132 1.32 17.55 -20.83
CA ARG A 132 0.56 18.55 -21.60
C ARG A 132 1.06 20.00 -21.44
N SER A 133 1.96 20.25 -20.48
CA SER A 133 2.56 21.57 -20.25
C SER A 133 4.04 21.42 -19.88
N PRO A 134 4.86 22.47 -20.07
CA PRO A 134 6.28 22.48 -19.66
C PRO A 134 6.46 22.20 -18.17
N GLU A 135 5.60 22.76 -17.32
CA GLU A 135 5.66 22.58 -15.86
C GLU A 135 5.34 21.14 -15.46
N ALA A 136 4.30 20.54 -16.09
CA ALA A 136 3.98 19.12 -15.90
C ALA A 136 5.14 18.23 -16.38
N ARG A 137 5.81 18.59 -17.47
CA ARG A 137 6.98 17.85 -17.98
C ARG A 137 8.15 17.95 -17.03
N ALA A 138 8.43 19.14 -16.49
CA ALA A 138 9.46 19.34 -15.46
C ALA A 138 9.16 18.56 -14.17
N ALA A 139 7.89 18.50 -13.74
CA ALA A 139 7.49 17.69 -12.59
C ALA A 139 7.68 16.18 -12.85
N ARG A 140 7.32 15.70 -14.04
CA ARG A 140 7.49 14.30 -14.44
C ARG A 140 8.95 13.88 -14.55
N SER A 141 9.85 14.76 -14.96
CA SER A 141 11.29 14.48 -14.97
C SER A 141 11.88 14.38 -13.55
N ARG A 142 11.26 15.05 -12.57
CA ARG A 142 11.63 14.95 -11.13
C ARG A 142 11.00 13.75 -10.42
N ALA A 143 9.93 13.18 -10.95
CA ALA A 143 9.25 11.99 -10.42
C ALA A 143 10.10 10.74 -10.69
N LYS A 144 11.17 10.56 -9.90
CA LYS A 144 12.09 9.42 -10.06
C LYS A 144 11.44 8.14 -9.56
N ILE A 145 11.49 7.11 -10.39
CA ILE A 145 11.05 5.76 -10.03
C ILE A 145 12.02 5.19 -8.98
N PRO A 146 11.54 4.62 -7.87
CA PRO A 146 12.38 3.96 -6.88
C PRO A 146 13.19 2.81 -7.48
N PRO A 147 14.33 2.45 -6.89
CA PRO A 147 15.18 1.36 -7.41
C PRO A 147 14.56 -0.04 -7.24
N ALA A 148 13.59 -0.19 -6.35
CA ALA A 148 12.93 -1.46 -6.06
C ALA A 148 11.41 -1.30 -5.95
N TYR A 149 10.68 -2.40 -6.15
CA TYR A 149 9.25 -2.47 -5.85
C TYR A 149 9.02 -2.31 -4.33
N PRO A 150 7.85 -1.76 -3.90
CA PRO A 150 7.46 -1.83 -2.49
C PRO A 150 7.50 -3.28 -2.01
N PRO A 151 8.09 -3.58 -0.83
CA PRO A 151 8.22 -4.94 -0.36
C PRO A 151 6.87 -5.61 -0.06
N VAL A 152 5.88 -4.83 0.37
CA VAL A 152 4.49 -5.28 0.59
C VAL A 152 3.61 -4.67 -0.48
N MET A 153 2.85 -5.50 -1.18
CA MET A 153 1.97 -5.13 -2.28
C MET A 153 0.50 -5.17 -1.88
N ASP A 154 0.14 -6.09 -1.00
CA ASP A 154 -1.24 -6.32 -0.57
C ASP A 154 -1.28 -6.64 0.94
N VAL A 155 -2.41 -6.34 1.57
CA VAL A 155 -2.68 -6.65 2.97
C VAL A 155 -4.10 -7.19 3.09
N VAL A 156 -4.28 -8.29 3.83
CA VAL A 156 -5.60 -8.83 4.17
C VAL A 156 -5.61 -9.16 5.66
N LEU A 157 -6.73 -8.89 6.32
CA LEU A 157 -6.98 -9.32 7.68
C LEU A 157 -7.91 -10.55 7.65
N SER A 158 -7.53 -11.62 8.37
CA SER A 158 -8.38 -12.79 8.55
C SER A 158 -9.53 -12.51 9.51
N ASP A 159 -10.50 -13.41 9.55
CA ASP A 159 -11.57 -13.42 10.57
C ASP A 159 -11.05 -13.61 11.99
N ALA A 160 -9.90 -14.28 12.15
CA ALA A 160 -9.20 -14.43 13.42
C ALA A 160 -8.35 -13.22 13.81
N GLY A 161 -8.27 -12.19 12.97
CA GLY A 161 -7.45 -11.00 13.19
C GLY A 161 -5.98 -11.15 12.76
N ASP A 162 -5.60 -12.25 12.08
CA ASP A 162 -4.25 -12.39 11.54
C ASP A 162 -4.02 -11.41 10.40
N VAL A 163 -2.81 -10.86 10.33
CA VAL A 163 -2.38 -9.95 9.27
C VAL A 163 -1.61 -10.73 8.21
N TRP A 164 -2.15 -10.76 7.00
CA TRP A 164 -1.55 -11.39 5.83
C TRP A 164 -0.92 -10.33 4.95
N LEU A 165 0.38 -10.44 4.69
CA LEU A 165 1.15 -9.50 3.88
C LEU A 165 1.60 -10.16 2.58
N GLY A 166 1.06 -9.72 1.45
CA GLY A 166 1.45 -10.16 0.12
C GLY A 166 2.76 -9.48 -0.30
N MET A 167 3.84 -10.25 -0.41
CA MET A 167 5.17 -9.74 -0.71
C MET A 167 5.37 -9.50 -2.20
N ALA A 168 6.19 -8.50 -2.55
CA ALA A 168 6.68 -8.34 -3.91
C ALA A 168 7.56 -9.53 -4.31
N GLY A 169 7.45 -9.97 -5.56
CA GLY A 169 8.26 -11.06 -6.08
C GLY A 169 8.07 -11.24 -7.57
N ALA A 170 9.06 -11.85 -8.25
CA ALA A 170 9.03 -12.13 -9.68
C ALA A 170 8.39 -13.50 -10.00
N ALA A 171 8.36 -14.43 -9.03
CA ALA A 171 7.85 -15.79 -9.23
C ALA A 171 6.36 -15.83 -9.60
N ALA A 172 5.91 -16.93 -10.15
CA ALA A 172 4.50 -17.19 -10.47
C ALA A 172 3.63 -17.27 -9.20
N LEU A 173 4.23 -17.67 -8.08
CA LEU A 173 3.60 -17.67 -6.76
C LEU A 173 4.05 -16.45 -5.97
N ARG A 174 3.11 -15.82 -5.26
CA ARG A 174 3.35 -14.74 -4.31
C ARG A 174 3.46 -15.32 -2.90
N THR A 175 4.51 -14.95 -2.18
CA THR A 175 4.64 -15.26 -0.76
C THR A 175 3.76 -14.33 0.06
N TRP A 176 2.97 -14.92 0.95
CA TRP A 176 2.19 -14.21 1.97
C TRP A 176 2.77 -14.53 3.34
N ILE A 177 3.27 -13.50 4.04
CA ILE A 177 3.73 -13.61 5.42
C ILE A 177 2.54 -13.39 6.33
N VAL A 178 2.31 -14.31 7.28
CA VAL A 178 1.18 -14.25 8.21
C VAL A 178 1.68 -13.95 9.61
N PHE A 179 1.14 -12.91 10.23
CA PHE A 179 1.33 -12.56 11.64
C PHE A 179 0.02 -12.75 12.39
N ASP A 180 0.10 -13.33 13.59
CA ASP A 180 -1.05 -13.35 14.50
C ASP A 180 -1.33 -11.98 15.11
N ILE A 181 -2.39 -11.90 15.91
CA ILE A 181 -2.81 -10.66 16.60
C ILE A 181 -1.77 -10.12 17.59
N ARG A 182 -0.75 -10.92 17.95
CA ARG A 182 0.37 -10.54 18.84
C ARG A 182 1.61 -10.13 18.04
N GLY A 183 1.56 -10.17 16.72
CA GLY A 183 2.69 -9.86 15.84
C GLY A 183 3.72 -10.97 15.75
N MET A 184 3.37 -12.21 16.12
CA MET A 184 4.21 -13.37 15.92
C MET A 184 4.03 -13.91 14.51
N ARG A 185 5.14 -14.07 13.76
CA ARG A 185 5.11 -14.71 12.44
C ARG A 185 4.72 -16.16 12.57
N GLN A 186 3.59 -16.54 12.00
CA GLN A 186 3.05 -17.89 12.08
C GLN A 186 3.58 -18.79 10.97
N ARG A 187 3.45 -18.31 9.71
CA ARG A 187 3.76 -19.11 8.52
C ARG A 187 3.94 -18.23 7.30
N ASP A 188 4.49 -18.83 6.26
CA ASP A 188 4.47 -18.30 4.90
C ASP A 188 3.50 -19.15 4.06
N VAL A 189 2.67 -18.48 3.28
CA VAL A 189 1.70 -19.09 2.38
C VAL A 189 2.06 -18.69 0.96
N LEU A 190 2.04 -19.66 0.04
CA LEU A 190 2.25 -19.41 -1.39
C LEU A 190 0.91 -19.47 -2.11
N LEU A 191 0.54 -18.37 -2.77
CA LEU A 191 -0.67 -18.28 -3.60
C LEU A 191 -0.29 -17.83 -5.02
N PRO A 192 -1.07 -18.17 -6.04
CA PRO A 192 -0.84 -17.67 -7.39
C PRO A 192 -0.75 -16.14 -7.42
N LYS A 193 0.15 -15.59 -8.23
CA LYS A 193 0.34 -14.14 -8.33
C LYS A 193 -0.86 -13.43 -8.95
N THR A 194 -1.62 -14.14 -9.77
CA THR A 194 -2.88 -13.70 -10.37
C THR A 194 -4.02 -13.62 -9.36
N PHE A 195 -3.93 -14.39 -8.28
CA PHE A 195 -4.93 -14.42 -7.24
C PHE A 195 -4.86 -13.18 -6.34
N ARG A 196 -6.00 -12.55 -6.12
CA ARG A 196 -6.16 -11.40 -5.23
C ARG A 196 -7.06 -11.80 -4.06
N PRO A 197 -6.50 -12.12 -2.90
CA PRO A 197 -7.28 -12.41 -1.71
C PRO A 197 -8.16 -11.24 -1.31
N ALA A 198 -9.42 -11.52 -1.02
CA ALA A 198 -10.38 -10.57 -0.49
C ALA A 198 -10.77 -10.89 0.95
N ALA A 199 -10.74 -12.18 1.33
CA ALA A 199 -11.11 -12.64 2.64
C ALA A 199 -10.32 -13.89 3.03
N VAL A 200 -10.02 -14.02 4.33
CA VAL A 200 -9.44 -15.22 4.93
C VAL A 200 -10.35 -15.67 6.07
N LEU A 201 -10.90 -16.87 5.95
CA LEU A 201 -11.85 -17.48 6.87
C LEU A 201 -11.31 -18.82 7.36
N GLY A 202 -10.69 -18.83 8.52
CA GLY A 202 -9.98 -19.99 9.02
C GLY A 202 -8.87 -20.46 8.08
N ARG A 203 -9.07 -21.57 7.36
CA ARG A 203 -8.13 -22.12 6.37
C ARG A 203 -8.47 -21.77 4.93
N ASP A 204 -9.59 -21.14 4.70
CA ASP A 204 -10.05 -20.82 3.37
C ASP A 204 -9.68 -19.36 3.02
N VAL A 205 -9.06 -19.19 1.86
CA VAL A 205 -8.73 -17.88 1.29
C VAL A 205 -9.61 -17.67 0.08
N LEU A 206 -10.51 -16.71 0.19
CA LEU A 206 -11.42 -16.32 -0.89
C LEU A 206 -10.85 -15.10 -1.61
N GLY A 207 -11.00 -15.06 -2.91
CA GLY A 207 -10.52 -13.93 -3.71
C GLY A 207 -10.91 -14.05 -5.16
N THR A 208 -10.24 -13.29 -6.00
CA THR A 208 -10.47 -13.28 -7.43
C THR A 208 -9.21 -13.63 -8.19
N GLU A 209 -9.35 -14.31 -9.31
CA GLU A 209 -8.35 -14.49 -10.34
C GLU A 209 -8.82 -13.91 -11.66
N VAL A 210 -7.90 -13.39 -12.45
CA VAL A 210 -8.18 -12.98 -13.82
C VAL A 210 -7.65 -14.08 -14.73
N ASP A 211 -8.52 -14.67 -15.53
CA ASP A 211 -8.16 -15.67 -16.51
C ASP A 211 -7.48 -15.05 -17.74
N PRO A 212 -6.92 -15.86 -18.68
CA PRO A 212 -6.28 -15.36 -19.88
C PRO A 212 -7.21 -14.56 -20.82
N ASP A 213 -8.51 -14.71 -20.69
CA ASP A 213 -9.54 -14.01 -21.50
C ASP A 213 -10.09 -12.78 -20.78
N ASP A 214 -9.40 -12.31 -19.72
CA ASP A 214 -9.76 -11.15 -18.87
C ASP A 214 -11.08 -11.32 -18.07
N PHE A 215 -11.61 -12.53 -17.92
CA PHE A 215 -12.73 -12.79 -17.02
C PHE A 215 -12.25 -12.88 -15.57
N ILE A 216 -13.10 -12.43 -14.65
CA ILE A 216 -12.82 -12.45 -13.21
C ILE A 216 -13.57 -13.63 -12.60
N ASP A 217 -12.81 -14.62 -12.11
CA ASP A 217 -13.34 -15.75 -11.37
C ASP A 217 -13.25 -15.52 -9.87
N ILE A 218 -14.26 -16.00 -9.13
CA ILE A 218 -14.23 -16.10 -7.67
C ILE A 218 -13.62 -17.45 -7.32
N VAL A 219 -12.47 -17.42 -6.66
CA VAL A 219 -11.68 -18.61 -6.36
C VAL A 219 -11.53 -18.79 -4.86
N ARG A 220 -11.55 -20.04 -4.41
CA ARG A 220 -11.26 -20.43 -3.03
C ARG A 220 -10.04 -21.32 -2.99
N TYR A 221 -9.04 -20.92 -2.22
CA TYR A 221 -7.88 -21.76 -1.89
C TYR A 221 -7.98 -22.24 -0.45
N ARG A 222 -7.65 -23.51 -0.22
CA ARG A 222 -7.52 -24.06 1.13
C ARG A 222 -6.03 -24.14 1.49
N VAL A 223 -5.64 -23.45 2.53
CA VAL A 223 -4.26 -23.43 3.01
C VAL A 223 -4.05 -24.62 3.95
N GLY A 224 -3.04 -25.44 3.67
CA GLY A 224 -2.62 -26.54 4.52
C GLY A 224 -2.18 -26.06 5.90
N GLY A 225 -2.35 -26.93 6.92
CA GLY A 225 -1.83 -26.71 8.27
C GLY A 225 -0.38 -27.13 8.36
#